data_c2f6efe07c95b486824a3c7fb7080db5
#
_entry.id   c2f6efe07c95b486824a3c7fb7080db5
#
_cell.length_a   1.000
_cell.length_b   1.000
_cell.length_c   1.000
_cell.angle_alpha   90.00
_cell.angle_beta   90.00
_cell.angle_gamma   90.00
#
_symmetry.space_group_name_H-M   'P 1'
#
loop_
_entity.id
_entity.type
_entity.pdbx_description
1 polymer ?
#
loop_
_entity_poly.entity_id
_entity_poly.type
_entity_poly.pdbx_seq_one_letter_code
_entity_poly.pdbx_strand_id
1 'polypeptide(L)'
;MEYRLDNYTRSPQFLLDRLAANCKARRLEKGYSRRTLSDLTGIPAPTIERFERTGKISLESFCQIAILFDYFDEVAALLNHTKYSTSKELETINRNQNRKNGR
;
A
#
# COMPACT_ATOMS: atom_id res chain seq x y z
N MET A 1 -11.55 3.37 -25.63
CA MET A 1 -11.00 4.35 -25.35
C MET A 1 -10.09 4.49 -24.16
N GLU A 2 -9.10 5.23 -24.37
CA GLU A 2 -8.06 5.35 -23.37
C GLU A 2 -8.56 5.96 -22.08
N TYR A 3 -9.63 6.75 -22.17
CA TYR A 3 -10.19 7.34 -20.99
C TYR A 3 -10.67 6.30 -20.01
N ARG A 4 -11.27 5.25 -20.50
CA ARG A 4 -11.74 4.18 -19.65
C ARG A 4 -10.59 3.39 -19.05
N LEU A 5 -9.54 3.14 -19.83
CA LEU A 5 -8.36 2.49 -19.32
C LEU A 5 -7.69 3.37 -18.26
N ASP A 6 -7.66 4.68 -18.49
CA ASP A 6 -7.09 5.59 -17.52
C ASP A 6 -7.87 5.57 -16.22
N ASN A 7 -9.17 5.42 -16.28
CA ASN A 7 -9.99 5.35 -15.07
C ASN A 7 -9.62 4.14 -14.22
N TYR A 8 -9.34 2.99 -14.83
CA TYR A 8 -8.93 1.82 -14.05
C TYR A 8 -7.49 1.96 -13.61
N THR A 9 -6.58 2.33 -14.52
CA THR A 9 -5.15 2.35 -14.22
C THR A 9 -4.76 3.46 -13.24
N ARG A 10 -5.68 4.40 -12.96
CA ARG A 10 -5.45 5.42 -11.94
C ARG A 10 -6.40 5.27 -10.79
N SER A 11 -7.10 4.15 -10.71
CA SER A 11 -8.11 3.94 -9.68
C SER A 11 -7.51 3.33 -8.42
N PRO A 12 -8.18 3.50 -7.29
CA PRO A 12 -7.77 2.76 -6.09
C PRO A 12 -7.78 1.25 -6.31
N GLN A 13 -8.73 0.74 -7.10
CA GLN A 13 -8.81 -0.70 -7.33
C GLN A 13 -7.58 -1.23 -8.05
N PHE A 14 -7.02 -0.44 -8.97
CA PHE A 14 -5.78 -0.85 -9.63
C PHE A 14 -4.66 -1.02 -8.61
N LEU A 15 -4.55 -0.07 -7.68
CA LEU A 15 -3.51 -0.16 -6.64
C LEU A 15 -3.74 -1.33 -5.70
N LEU A 16 -5.00 -1.57 -5.33
CA LEU A 16 -5.32 -2.71 -4.47
C LEU A 16 -4.97 -4.02 -5.16
N ASP A 17 -5.32 -4.15 -6.43
CA ASP A 17 -5.02 -5.35 -7.19
C ASP A 17 -3.51 -5.55 -7.32
N ARG A 18 -2.77 -4.47 -7.55
CA ARG A 18 -1.32 -4.54 -7.69
C ARG A 18 -0.67 -4.94 -6.38
N LEU A 19 -1.11 -4.35 -5.26
CA LEU A 19 -0.54 -4.68 -3.97
C LEU A 19 -0.85 -6.11 -3.58
N ALA A 20 -2.06 -6.57 -3.87
CA ALA A 20 -2.43 -7.96 -3.59
C ALA A 20 -1.57 -8.92 -4.41
N ALA A 21 -1.35 -8.62 -5.68
CA ALA A 21 -0.51 -9.45 -6.55
C ALA A 21 0.93 -9.45 -6.07
N ASN A 22 1.44 -8.32 -5.63
CA ASN A 22 2.81 -8.23 -5.13
C ASN A 22 2.96 -9.05 -3.85
N CYS A 23 2.00 -8.98 -2.95
CA CYS A 23 2.04 -9.76 -1.71
C CYS A 23 1.99 -11.25 -2.01
N LYS A 24 1.14 -11.65 -2.94
CA LYS A 24 1.05 -13.06 -3.32
C LYS A 24 2.38 -13.53 -3.92
N ALA A 25 3.01 -12.70 -4.75
CA ALA A 25 4.30 -13.06 -5.35
C ALA A 25 5.36 -13.26 -4.30
N ARG A 26 5.40 -12.39 -3.29
CA ARG A 26 6.38 -12.53 -2.20
C ARG A 26 6.08 -13.76 -1.37
N ARG A 27 4.80 -14.06 -1.14
CA ARG A 27 4.41 -15.25 -0.40
C ARG A 27 4.91 -16.50 -1.12
N LEU A 28 4.68 -16.57 -2.42
CA LEU A 28 5.07 -17.74 -3.22
C LEU A 28 6.59 -17.88 -3.31
N GLU A 29 7.32 -16.77 -3.39
CA GLU A 29 8.77 -16.80 -3.38
C GLU A 29 9.32 -17.42 -2.10
N LYS A 30 8.66 -17.18 -1.00
CA LYS A 30 9.09 -17.72 0.28
C LYS A 30 8.63 -19.18 0.47
N GLY A 31 7.81 -19.67 -0.45
CA GLY A 31 7.27 -21.03 -0.34
C GLY A 31 6.18 -21.14 0.72
N TYR A 32 5.58 -20.04 1.12
CA TYR A 32 4.56 -20.05 2.17
C TYR A 32 3.19 -20.35 1.58
N SER A 33 2.46 -21.25 2.22
CA SER A 33 1.03 -21.38 1.96
C SER A 33 0.32 -20.22 2.62
N ARG A 34 -0.96 -20.01 2.31
CA ARG A 34 -1.75 -19.01 3.02
C ARG A 34 -1.84 -19.36 4.49
N ARG A 35 -1.90 -20.62 4.82
CA ARG A 35 -1.93 -21.07 6.21
C ARG A 35 -0.65 -20.67 6.93
N THR A 36 0.50 -20.88 6.30
CA THR A 36 1.77 -20.50 6.91
C THR A 36 1.82 -19.00 7.11
N LEU A 37 1.38 -18.22 6.10
CA LEU A 37 1.36 -16.77 6.24
C LEU A 37 0.43 -16.35 7.36
N SER A 38 -0.71 -17.02 7.51
CA SER A 38 -1.64 -16.77 8.60
C SER A 38 -0.97 -17.02 9.95
N ASP A 39 -0.25 -18.12 10.07
CA ASP A 39 0.41 -18.48 11.32
C ASP A 39 1.49 -17.45 11.68
N LEU A 40 2.20 -16.94 10.69
CA LEU A 40 3.29 -16.00 10.94
C LEU A 40 2.81 -14.57 11.22
N THR A 41 1.65 -14.20 10.70
CA THR A 41 1.15 -12.83 10.84
C THR A 41 0.02 -12.70 11.83
N GLY A 42 -0.65 -13.79 12.14
CA GLY A 42 -1.86 -13.73 12.96
C GLY A 42 -3.10 -13.34 12.17
N ILE A 43 -2.99 -13.15 10.85
CA ILE A 43 -4.13 -12.80 10.02
C ILE A 43 -4.85 -14.09 9.62
N PRO A 44 -6.17 -14.18 9.76
CA PRO A 44 -6.86 -15.40 9.36
C PRO A 44 -6.63 -15.74 7.90
N ALA A 45 -6.45 -17.03 7.60
CA ALA A 45 -6.20 -17.48 6.23
C ALA A 45 -7.31 -17.04 5.25
N PRO A 46 -8.60 -17.06 5.62
CA PRO A 46 -9.62 -16.54 4.70
C PRO A 46 -9.46 -15.06 4.39
N THR A 47 -8.93 -14.27 5.32
CA THR A 47 -8.66 -12.86 5.09
C THR A 47 -7.54 -12.71 4.06
N ILE A 48 -6.50 -13.52 4.14
CA ILE A 48 -5.41 -13.50 3.19
C ILE A 48 -5.93 -13.90 1.80
N GLU A 49 -6.74 -14.94 1.73
CA GLU A 49 -7.31 -15.39 0.47
C GLU A 49 -8.16 -14.30 -0.16
N ARG A 50 -9.00 -13.66 0.64
CA ARG A 50 -9.85 -12.59 0.13
C ARG A 50 -9.02 -11.41 -0.37
N PHE A 51 -7.95 -11.06 0.36
CA PHE A 51 -7.05 -9.99 -0.06
C PHE A 51 -6.42 -10.31 -1.40
N GLU A 52 -5.90 -11.51 -1.57
CA GLU A 52 -5.24 -11.92 -2.81
C GLU A 52 -6.23 -11.93 -3.98
N ARG A 53 -7.50 -12.20 -3.70
CA ARG A 53 -8.51 -12.29 -4.74
C ARG A 53 -9.14 -10.93 -5.06
N THR A 54 -9.31 -10.06 -4.08
CA THR A 54 -10.07 -8.82 -4.27
C THR A 54 -9.27 -7.54 -4.01
N GLY A 55 -8.10 -7.64 -3.42
CA GLY A 55 -7.34 -6.47 -3.02
C GLY A 55 -7.78 -5.84 -1.72
N LYS A 56 -8.79 -6.41 -1.04
CA LYS A 56 -9.37 -5.77 0.15
C LYS A 56 -8.80 -6.37 1.42
N ILE A 57 -8.25 -5.51 2.26
CA ILE A 57 -7.67 -5.91 3.53
C ILE A 57 -7.56 -4.65 4.39
N SER A 58 -7.53 -4.80 5.70
CA SER A 58 -7.29 -3.64 6.55
C SER A 58 -5.85 -3.17 6.37
N LEU A 59 -5.64 -1.88 6.57
CA LEU A 59 -4.30 -1.33 6.46
C LEU A 59 -3.37 -1.96 7.48
N GLU A 60 -3.86 -2.23 8.67
CA GLU A 60 -3.05 -2.86 9.71
C GLU A 60 -2.58 -4.24 9.27
N SER A 61 -3.47 -5.06 8.73
CA SER A 61 -3.08 -6.39 8.26
C SER A 61 -2.11 -6.31 7.09
N PHE A 62 -2.33 -5.37 6.18
CA PHE A 62 -1.39 -5.16 5.09
C PHE A 62 0.00 -4.82 5.64
N CYS A 63 0.08 -3.95 6.63
CA CYS A 63 1.35 -3.59 7.24
C CYS A 63 2.02 -4.79 7.90
N GLN A 64 1.26 -5.67 8.51
CA GLN A 64 1.82 -6.88 9.11
C GLN A 64 2.44 -7.78 8.05
N ILE A 65 1.79 -7.93 6.90
CA ILE A 65 2.34 -8.70 5.80
C ILE A 65 3.62 -8.05 5.27
N ALA A 66 3.58 -6.73 5.11
CA ALA A 66 4.74 -6.00 4.59
C ALA A 66 5.93 -6.12 5.52
N ILE A 67 5.71 -6.05 6.82
CA ILE A 67 6.79 -6.21 7.80
C ILE A 67 7.40 -7.62 7.70
N LEU A 68 6.54 -8.62 7.57
CA LEU A 68 7.03 -9.99 7.47
C LEU A 68 7.92 -10.16 6.24
N PHE A 69 7.58 -9.52 5.13
CA PHE A 69 8.35 -9.60 3.90
C PHE A 69 9.49 -8.58 3.83
N ASP A 70 9.75 -7.88 4.93
CA ASP A 70 10.89 -6.96 5.05
C ASP A 70 10.73 -5.68 4.25
N TYR A 71 9.51 -5.15 4.22
CA TYR A 71 9.21 -3.90 3.53
C TYR A 71 8.83 -2.79 4.52
N PHE A 72 9.31 -2.89 5.78
CA PHE A 72 8.97 -1.90 6.79
C PHE A 72 9.38 -0.50 6.34
N ASP A 73 10.63 -0.35 5.88
CA ASP A 73 11.14 0.98 5.55
C ASP A 73 10.43 1.55 4.33
N GLU A 74 10.15 0.73 3.35
CA GLU A 74 9.44 1.18 2.14
C GLU A 74 8.03 1.64 2.47
N VAL A 75 7.34 0.92 3.33
CA VAL A 75 5.99 1.32 3.70
C VAL A 75 6.02 2.58 4.55
N ALA A 76 6.97 2.66 5.48
CA ALA A 76 7.09 3.85 6.32
C ALA A 76 7.42 5.10 5.51
N ALA A 77 8.05 4.94 4.37
CA ALA A 77 8.43 6.06 3.52
C ALA A 77 7.35 6.48 2.53
N LEU A 78 6.25 5.74 2.44
CA LEU A 78 5.21 6.09 1.50
C LEU A 78 4.65 7.47 1.85
N LEU A 79 4.51 8.31 0.83
CA LEU A 79 3.93 9.65 0.97
C LEU A 79 4.75 10.58 1.84
N ASN A 80 6.02 10.25 2.09
CA ASN A 80 6.83 11.10 2.97
C ASN A 80 7.50 12.24 2.22
N HIS A 81 7.38 12.29 0.89
CA HIS A 81 7.92 13.41 0.17
C HIS A 81 6.82 14.28 -0.35
N THR A 82 7.07 15.58 -0.35
CA THR A 82 6.19 16.57 -0.91
C THR A 82 6.19 16.50 -2.41
N LYS A 83 5.04 16.56 -3.02
CA LYS A 83 4.92 16.61 -4.46
C LYS A 83 4.39 17.98 -4.87
N TYR A 84 5.11 18.66 -5.77
CA TYR A 84 4.71 19.96 -6.27
C TYR A 84 5.32 20.18 -7.65
N SER A 85 4.68 21.00 -8.46
CA SER A 85 5.15 21.26 -9.81
C SER A 85 5.50 22.71 -10.04
N THR A 86 5.21 23.62 -9.13
CA THR A 86 5.51 25.05 -9.31
C THR A 86 6.08 25.63 -8.03
N SER A 87 6.78 26.74 -8.18
CA SER A 87 7.31 27.45 -7.02
C SER A 87 6.19 27.91 -6.09
N LYS A 88 5.06 28.26 -6.65
CA LYS A 88 3.95 28.71 -5.84
C LYS A 88 3.40 27.58 -4.99
N GLU A 89 3.31 26.39 -5.55
CA GLU A 89 2.88 25.22 -4.79
C GLU A 89 3.86 24.94 -3.67
N LEU A 90 5.14 25.04 -3.97
CA LEU A 90 6.17 24.82 -2.96
C LEU A 90 6.03 25.79 -1.80
N GLU A 91 5.83 27.07 -2.08
CA GLU A 91 5.65 28.07 -1.05
C GLU A 91 4.42 27.77 -0.20
N THR A 92 3.34 27.37 -0.84
CA THR A 92 2.12 27.05 -0.14
C THR A 92 2.32 25.87 0.79
N ILE A 93 2.98 24.84 0.29
CA ILE A 93 3.24 23.62 1.07
C ILE A 93 4.11 23.97 2.28
N ASN A 94 5.17 24.74 2.09
CA ASN A 94 6.07 25.09 3.18
C ASN A 94 5.34 25.93 4.23
N ARG A 95 4.51 26.85 3.81
CA ARG A 95 3.77 27.70 4.72
C ARG A 95 2.79 26.86 5.55
N ASN A 96 2.13 25.91 4.92
CA ASN A 96 1.17 25.06 5.62
C ASN A 96 1.84 24.15 6.63
N GLN A 97 3.02 23.65 6.32
CA GLN A 97 3.78 22.82 7.26
C GLN A 97 4.16 23.63 8.50
N ASN A 98 4.57 24.87 8.32
CA ASN A 98 4.93 25.70 9.46
C ASN A 98 3.70 26.02 10.31
N ARG A 99 2.58 26.28 9.68
CA ARG A 99 1.35 26.58 10.42
C ARG A 99 0.85 25.36 11.19
N LYS A 100 1.05 24.19 10.63
CA LYS A 100 0.63 22.97 11.28
C LYS A 100 1.25 22.83 12.65
N ASN A 101 2.50 23.18 12.76
CA ASN A 101 3.18 23.07 14.04
C ASN A 101 2.72 24.11 15.03
N GLY A 102 2.10 25.17 14.57
CA GLY A 102 1.60 26.21 15.44
C GLY A 102 0.16 26.05 15.87
N ARG A 103 -0.47 24.97 15.52
CA ARG A 103 -1.87 24.78 15.85
C ARG A 103 -2.07 24.07 17.16
#